data_01832ba46e26471182bc9081be3e9fc5
#
_entry.id   01832ba46e26471182bc9081be3e9fc5
#
_cell.length_a   1.000
_cell.length_b   1.000
_cell.length_c   1.000
_cell.angle_alpha   90.00
_cell.angle_beta   90.00
_cell.angle_gamma   90.00
#
_symmetry.space_group_name_H-M   'P 1'
#
loop_
_entity.id
_entity.type
_entity.pdbx_description
1 polymer ?
#
loop_
_entity_poly.entity_id
_entity_poly.type
_entity_poly.pdbx_seq_one_letter_code
_entity_poly.pdbx_strand_id
1 'polypeptide(L)'
;LYFLLAAIGVVLLLPTGTKKTSEETEQPQETAARPAGDAGLSVQEEMEQRLCDALSQMDGVGAVHVVVTLESTGKKIVEKDVPTRSTTEENKKGEETGSVTSSSQDEATVYEKTQNGAETPYVVSEEYPAVRGVLVIAEGGGNPVTIQEIQEAVMALFQVGANKIKVVKMK
;
A
#
# COMPACT_ATOMS: atom_id res chain seq x y z
N LEU A 1 60.60 22.50 0.12
CA LEU A 1 60.31 23.94 0.07
C LEU A 1 59.43 24.29 -1.14
N TYR A 2 59.72 23.75 -2.34
CA TYR A 2 58.96 24.04 -3.57
C TYR A 2 57.52 23.48 -3.54
N PHE A 3 57.26 22.35 -2.89
CA PHE A 3 55.92 21.80 -2.72
C PHE A 3 55.02 22.64 -1.83
N LEU A 4 55.57 23.32 -0.85
CA LEU A 4 54.83 24.18 0.06
C LEU A 4 54.42 25.52 -0.63
N LEU A 5 55.24 26.03 -1.55
CA LEU A 5 54.93 27.19 -2.35
C LEU A 5 53.86 26.90 -3.44
N ALA A 6 53.82 25.68 -3.98
CA ALA A 6 52.79 25.28 -4.94
C ALA A 6 51.41 25.16 -4.30
N ALA A 7 51.35 24.73 -3.03
CA ALA A 7 50.08 24.65 -2.30
C ALA A 7 49.44 26.01 -1.98
N ILE A 8 50.29 27.06 -1.77
CA ILE A 8 49.80 28.43 -1.52
C ILE A 8 49.24 29.08 -2.79
N GLY A 9 49.76 28.74 -3.96
CA GLY A 9 49.32 29.31 -5.25
C GLY A 9 47.92 28.83 -5.67
N VAL A 10 47.49 27.63 -5.26
CA VAL A 10 46.16 27.09 -5.60
C VAL A 10 45.02 27.75 -4.78
N VAL A 11 45.31 28.23 -3.57
CA VAL A 11 44.31 28.88 -2.71
C VAL A 11 43.91 30.30 -3.18
N LEU A 12 44.80 30.96 -3.96
CA LEU A 12 44.55 32.33 -4.45
C LEU A 12 43.71 32.39 -5.75
N LEU A 13 43.35 31.26 -6.35
CA LEU A 13 42.59 31.19 -7.61
C LEU A 13 41.09 30.86 -7.43
N LEU A 14 40.61 30.82 -6.20
CA LEU A 14 39.18 30.69 -5.95
C LEU A 14 38.47 32.05 -6.05
N PRO A 15 37.52 32.23 -6.96
CA PRO A 15 36.77 33.50 -7.06
C PRO A 15 35.93 33.69 -5.80
N THR A 16 36.21 34.74 -5.06
CA THR A 16 35.34 35.25 -4.00
C THR A 16 34.08 35.79 -4.64
N GLY A 17 33.06 34.91 -4.77
CA GLY A 17 31.73 35.27 -5.21
C GLY A 17 31.06 36.18 -4.19
N THR A 18 30.81 37.41 -4.58
CA THR A 18 30.04 38.44 -3.90
C THR A 18 28.68 37.89 -3.45
N LYS A 19 28.41 38.00 -2.16
CA LYS A 19 27.15 37.74 -1.49
C LYS A 19 26.06 38.64 -2.06
N LYS A 20 25.22 38.14 -2.95
CA LYS A 20 23.98 38.79 -3.37
C LYS A 20 22.90 38.23 -2.47
N THR A 21 22.42 39.07 -1.57
CA THR A 21 21.22 38.82 -0.76
C THR A 21 20.06 38.63 -1.71
N SER A 22 19.60 37.40 -1.84
CA SER A 22 18.29 37.08 -2.40
C SER A 22 17.43 36.65 -1.24
N GLU A 23 16.34 37.34 -1.03
CA GLU A 23 15.27 36.98 -0.12
C GLU A 23 14.82 35.55 -0.44
N GLU A 24 15.07 34.66 0.51
CA GLU A 24 14.57 33.30 0.50
C GLU A 24 13.10 33.38 0.86
N THR A 25 12.27 33.40 -0.19
CA THR A 25 10.84 33.12 -0.05
C THR A 25 10.75 31.68 0.42
N GLU A 26 10.46 31.51 1.71
CA GLU A 26 10.03 30.21 2.25
C GLU A 26 8.78 29.78 1.48
N GLN A 27 8.97 28.95 0.44
CA GLN A 27 7.91 28.10 -0.06
C GLN A 27 7.64 27.08 1.04
N PRO A 28 6.39 26.92 1.49
CA PRO A 28 6.03 25.80 2.30
C PRO A 28 6.34 24.54 1.48
N GLN A 29 7.25 23.72 1.97
CA GLN A 29 7.47 22.38 1.46
C GLN A 29 6.15 21.63 1.71
N GLU A 30 5.32 21.65 0.69
CA GLU A 30 4.15 20.81 0.57
C GLU A 30 4.68 19.38 0.70
N THR A 31 4.49 18.83 1.89
CA THR A 31 4.74 17.39 2.14
C THR A 31 3.78 16.68 1.22
N ALA A 32 4.25 16.38 0.01
CA ALA A 32 3.50 15.62 -0.96
C ALA A 32 3.08 14.33 -0.27
N ALA A 33 1.78 14.24 0.00
CA ALA A 33 1.16 13.00 0.42
C ALA A 33 1.60 11.94 -0.59
N ARG A 34 2.34 10.93 -0.12
CA ARG A 34 2.76 9.78 -0.92
C ARG A 34 1.50 9.26 -1.61
N PRO A 35 1.46 9.18 -2.93
CA PRO A 35 0.28 8.68 -3.61
C PRO A 35 0.03 7.25 -3.11
N ALA A 36 -1.24 6.93 -2.81
CA ALA A 36 -1.67 5.63 -2.31
C ALA A 36 -1.24 4.44 -3.21
N GLY A 37 -0.74 4.72 -4.42
CA GLY A 37 -0.15 3.75 -5.34
C GLY A 37 1.18 3.15 -4.88
N ASP A 38 1.98 3.89 -4.08
CA ASP A 38 3.31 3.43 -3.65
C ASP A 38 3.21 2.37 -2.53
N ALA A 39 2.19 2.45 -1.67
CA ALA A 39 1.96 1.47 -0.62
C ALA A 39 1.57 0.09 -1.19
N GLY A 40 0.81 0.06 -2.27
CA GLY A 40 0.41 -1.19 -2.93
C GLY A 40 1.57 -1.88 -3.65
N LEU A 41 2.49 -1.11 -4.23
CA LEU A 41 3.69 -1.66 -4.89
C LEU A 41 4.63 -2.29 -3.87
N SER A 42 4.85 -1.65 -2.71
CA SER A 42 5.71 -2.20 -1.66
C SER A 42 5.17 -3.51 -1.06
N VAL A 43 3.85 -3.63 -0.88
CA VAL A 43 3.21 -4.86 -0.40
C VAL A 43 3.31 -5.98 -1.43
N GLN A 44 3.14 -5.65 -2.72
CA GLN A 44 3.32 -6.61 -3.81
C GLN A 44 4.75 -7.16 -3.84
N GLU A 45 5.75 -6.29 -3.80
CA GLU A 45 7.17 -6.67 -3.79
C GLU A 45 7.51 -7.56 -2.58
N GLU A 46 6.98 -7.24 -1.41
CA GLU A 46 7.15 -8.05 -0.21
C GLU A 46 6.54 -9.45 -0.37
N MET A 47 5.35 -9.55 -0.97
CA MET A 47 4.71 -10.85 -1.25
C MET A 47 5.53 -11.66 -2.27
N GLU A 48 6.02 -11.05 -3.34
CA GLU A 48 6.86 -11.68 -4.35
C GLU A 48 8.15 -12.21 -3.74
N GLN A 49 8.83 -11.40 -2.92
CA GLN A 49 10.08 -11.80 -2.26
C GLN A 49 9.86 -12.98 -1.31
N ARG A 50 8.86 -12.91 -0.43
CA ARG A 50 8.54 -14.00 0.50
C ARG A 50 8.22 -15.30 -0.23
N LEU A 51 7.49 -15.20 -1.34
CA LEU A 51 7.16 -16.38 -2.13
C LEU A 51 8.38 -16.94 -2.86
N CYS A 52 9.26 -16.09 -3.42
CA CYS A 52 10.54 -16.51 -3.98
C CYS A 52 11.38 -17.25 -2.94
N ASP A 53 11.51 -16.71 -1.73
CA ASP A 53 12.30 -17.30 -0.65
C ASP A 53 11.73 -18.66 -0.23
N ALA A 54 10.42 -18.79 -0.11
CA ALA A 54 9.76 -20.04 0.24
C ALA A 54 9.90 -21.11 -0.86
N LEU A 55 9.63 -20.75 -2.11
CA LEU A 55 9.71 -21.68 -3.24
C LEU A 55 11.13 -22.13 -3.54
N SER A 56 12.14 -21.27 -3.35
CA SER A 56 13.55 -21.63 -3.54
C SER A 56 14.05 -22.70 -2.58
N GLN A 57 13.38 -22.90 -1.45
CA GLN A 57 13.69 -23.94 -0.47
C GLN A 57 13.02 -25.28 -0.77
N MET A 58 12.14 -25.33 -1.76
CA MET A 58 11.46 -26.57 -2.17
C MET A 58 12.37 -27.42 -3.05
N ASP A 59 12.34 -28.74 -2.85
CA ASP A 59 13.14 -29.66 -3.66
C ASP A 59 12.70 -29.64 -5.14
N GLY A 60 13.66 -29.65 -6.03
CA GLY A 60 13.40 -29.66 -7.48
C GLY A 60 12.94 -28.34 -8.10
N VAL A 61 12.75 -27.26 -7.32
CA VAL A 61 12.34 -25.94 -7.84
C VAL A 61 13.52 -25.18 -8.45
N GLY A 62 14.65 -25.15 -7.75
CA GLY A 62 15.84 -24.41 -8.16
C GLY A 62 15.66 -22.89 -8.12
N ALA A 63 16.33 -22.17 -9.02
CA ALA A 63 16.15 -20.73 -9.12
C ALA A 63 14.69 -20.40 -9.51
N VAL A 64 14.13 -19.41 -8.85
CA VAL A 64 12.71 -19.02 -9.02
C VAL A 64 12.55 -17.50 -9.07
N HIS A 65 11.65 -17.06 -9.93
CA HIS A 65 11.19 -15.68 -10.01
C HIS A 65 9.66 -15.67 -9.98
N VAL A 66 9.11 -14.78 -9.18
CA VAL A 66 7.64 -14.69 -8.98
C VAL A 66 7.16 -13.30 -9.37
N VAL A 67 6.00 -13.27 -10.01
CA VAL A 67 5.25 -12.04 -10.28
C VAL A 67 3.85 -12.20 -9.74
N VAL A 68 3.47 -11.34 -8.81
CA VAL A 68 2.13 -11.31 -8.20
C VAL A 68 1.33 -10.15 -8.78
N THR A 69 0.10 -10.39 -9.18
CA THR A 69 -0.83 -9.35 -9.58
C THR A 69 -1.90 -9.20 -8.52
N LEU A 70 -2.06 -8.01 -7.96
CA LEU A 70 -3.07 -7.70 -6.96
C LEU A 70 -4.39 -7.27 -7.60
N GLU A 71 -5.50 -7.58 -6.96
CA GLU A 71 -6.84 -7.15 -7.37
C GLU A 71 -7.11 -5.70 -6.90
N SER A 72 -6.56 -5.33 -5.75
CA SER A 72 -6.67 -4.01 -5.16
C SER A 72 -5.41 -3.67 -4.36
N THR A 73 -5.20 -2.41 -4.05
CA THR A 73 -4.07 -1.93 -3.23
C THR A 73 -4.31 -2.04 -1.73
N GLY A 74 -5.35 -2.79 -1.32
CA GLY A 74 -5.81 -2.84 0.06
C GLY A 74 -6.91 -1.79 0.33
N LYS A 75 -7.63 -1.98 1.44
CA LYS A 75 -8.72 -1.09 1.85
C LYS A 75 -8.58 -0.76 3.33
N LYS A 76 -8.53 0.53 3.65
CA LYS A 76 -8.62 1.01 5.04
C LYS A 76 -10.08 1.21 5.40
N ILE A 77 -10.52 0.52 6.44
CA ILE A 77 -11.87 0.68 7.00
C ILE A 77 -11.77 1.70 8.11
N VAL A 78 -12.44 2.83 7.93
CA VAL A 78 -12.49 3.91 8.91
C VAL A 78 -13.71 3.76 9.80
N GLU A 79 -13.58 4.16 11.07
CA GLU A 79 -14.70 4.22 12.00
C GLU A 79 -15.69 5.28 11.54
N LYS A 80 -16.98 4.92 11.59
CA LYS A 80 -18.07 5.84 11.29
C LYS A 80 -19.01 5.90 12.48
N ASP A 81 -19.29 7.10 12.94
CA ASP A 81 -20.37 7.35 13.87
C ASP A 81 -21.69 7.43 13.08
N VAL A 82 -22.63 6.54 13.43
CA VAL A 82 -23.92 6.43 12.75
C VAL A 82 -25.04 6.69 13.77
N PRO A 83 -25.29 7.96 14.15
CA PRO A 83 -26.40 8.30 15.04
C PRO A 83 -27.72 7.98 14.34
N THR A 84 -28.41 6.96 14.84
CA THR A 84 -29.76 6.63 14.38
C THR A 84 -30.77 7.54 15.09
N ARG A 85 -31.35 8.47 14.36
CA ARG A 85 -32.44 9.31 14.87
C ARG A 85 -33.75 8.78 14.32
N SER A 86 -34.57 8.18 15.20
CA SER A 86 -35.94 7.74 14.87
C SER A 86 -36.96 8.70 15.48
N THR A 87 -37.77 9.34 14.67
CA THR A 87 -38.87 10.17 15.11
C THR A 87 -40.17 9.50 14.67
N THR A 88 -41.01 9.10 15.65
CA THR A 88 -42.32 8.55 15.39
C THR A 88 -43.34 9.64 15.70
N GLU A 89 -44.03 10.12 14.67
CA GLU A 89 -45.16 11.03 14.83
C GLU A 89 -46.49 10.23 14.78
N GLU A 90 -47.21 10.20 15.90
CA GLU A 90 -48.57 9.66 15.95
C GLU A 90 -49.58 10.77 15.63
N ASN A 91 -50.21 10.66 14.49
CA ASN A 91 -51.31 11.56 14.12
C ASN A 91 -52.66 10.90 14.42
N LYS A 92 -53.33 11.37 15.47
CA LYS A 92 -54.73 10.97 15.80
C LYS A 92 -55.67 11.95 15.19
N LYS A 93 -56.33 11.58 14.11
CA LYS A 93 -57.42 12.35 13.53
C LYS A 93 -58.67 11.47 13.42
N GLY A 94 -59.51 11.48 14.45
CA GLY A 94 -60.71 10.64 14.53
C GLY A 94 -60.38 9.17 14.88
N GLU A 95 -61.08 8.23 14.28
CA GLU A 95 -60.91 6.78 14.49
C GLU A 95 -59.76 6.15 13.70
N GLU A 96 -59.07 6.91 12.83
CA GLU A 96 -57.90 6.42 12.09
C GLU A 96 -56.60 6.85 12.77
N THR A 97 -55.77 5.86 13.19
CA THR A 97 -54.45 6.06 13.76
C THR A 97 -53.43 5.80 12.67
N GLY A 98 -52.80 6.85 12.14
CA GLY A 98 -51.67 6.74 11.23
C GLY A 98 -50.38 7.04 11.97
N SER A 99 -49.38 6.14 11.92
CA SER A 99 -48.04 6.41 12.40
C SER A 99 -47.09 6.57 11.21
N VAL A 100 -46.36 7.68 11.19
CA VAL A 100 -45.26 7.90 10.22
C VAL A 100 -43.96 7.83 10.98
N THR A 101 -43.18 6.82 10.65
CA THR A 101 -41.81 6.67 11.19
C THR A 101 -40.80 7.18 10.16
N SER A 102 -40.16 8.29 10.47
CA SER A 102 -39.00 8.78 9.69
C SER A 102 -37.72 8.39 10.40
N SER A 103 -36.86 7.64 9.71
CA SER A 103 -35.50 7.37 10.17
C SER A 103 -34.50 8.09 9.27
N SER A 104 -33.63 8.92 9.85
CA SER A 104 -32.51 9.50 9.18
C SER A 104 -31.22 8.93 9.79
N GLN A 105 -30.30 8.49 8.93
CA GLN A 105 -28.96 8.05 9.30
C GLN A 105 -27.95 9.04 8.69
N ASP A 106 -27.30 9.79 9.54
CA ASP A 106 -26.20 10.68 9.14
C ASP A 106 -24.89 9.99 9.50
N GLU A 107 -24.15 9.53 8.48
CA GLU A 107 -22.84 8.91 8.69
C GLU A 107 -21.77 9.99 8.81
N ALA A 108 -21.04 10.01 9.93
CA ALA A 108 -19.89 10.88 10.13
C ALA A 108 -18.61 10.04 10.35
N THR A 109 -17.55 10.35 9.61
CA THR A 109 -16.24 9.71 9.83
C THR A 109 -15.64 10.21 11.14
N VAL A 110 -15.15 9.29 11.96
CA VAL A 110 -14.44 9.62 13.20
C VAL A 110 -12.99 9.99 12.86
N TYR A 111 -12.52 11.12 13.37
CA TYR A 111 -11.15 11.60 13.20
C TYR A 111 -10.40 11.59 14.52
N GLU A 112 -9.12 11.20 14.49
CA GLU A 112 -8.19 11.36 15.58
C GLU A 112 -7.26 12.57 15.33
N LYS A 113 -6.89 13.25 16.44
CA LYS A 113 -5.93 14.36 16.38
C LYS A 113 -4.53 13.85 16.61
N THR A 114 -3.68 14.02 15.63
CA THR A 114 -2.25 13.72 15.74
C THR A 114 -1.56 14.79 16.59
N GLN A 115 -0.41 14.46 17.19
CA GLN A 115 0.38 15.38 18.01
C GLN A 115 0.71 16.71 17.30
N ASN A 116 0.73 16.74 15.99
CA ASN A 116 0.97 17.92 15.16
C ASN A 116 -0.32 18.73 14.83
N GLY A 117 -1.47 18.35 15.41
CA GLY A 117 -2.76 19.02 15.18
C GLY A 117 -3.45 18.65 13.87
N ALA A 118 -2.91 17.73 13.08
CA ALA A 118 -3.57 17.20 11.89
C ALA A 118 -4.67 16.20 12.29
N GLU A 119 -5.81 16.27 11.62
CA GLU A 119 -6.91 15.33 11.79
C GLU A 119 -6.78 14.21 10.75
N THR A 120 -6.66 12.96 11.23
CA THR A 120 -6.62 11.76 10.39
C THR A 120 -7.82 10.87 10.69
N PRO A 121 -8.45 10.23 9.67
CA PRO A 121 -9.53 9.29 9.90
C PRO A 121 -9.05 8.14 10.79
N TYR A 122 -9.86 7.81 11.81
CA TYR A 122 -9.55 6.68 12.68
C TYR A 122 -9.74 5.37 11.92
N VAL A 123 -8.64 4.63 11.68
CA VAL A 123 -8.65 3.36 10.94
C VAL A 123 -8.88 2.21 11.92
N VAL A 124 -9.99 1.51 11.76
CA VAL A 124 -10.38 0.37 12.61
C VAL A 124 -9.76 -0.92 12.13
N SER A 125 -9.60 -1.05 10.82
CA SER A 125 -9.06 -2.26 10.19
C SER A 125 -8.43 -1.91 8.84
N GLU A 126 -7.40 -2.66 8.48
CA GLU A 126 -6.79 -2.60 7.17
C GLU A 126 -6.90 -3.99 6.53
N GLU A 127 -7.60 -4.05 5.38
CA GLU A 127 -7.71 -5.26 4.60
C GLU A 127 -6.50 -5.37 3.68
N TYR A 128 -5.81 -6.51 3.73
CA TYR A 128 -4.73 -6.79 2.81
C TYR A 128 -5.25 -6.92 1.38
N PRO A 129 -4.44 -6.51 0.37
CA PRO A 129 -4.85 -6.62 -1.02
C PRO A 129 -5.04 -8.09 -1.41
N ALA A 130 -6.14 -8.40 -2.08
CA ALA A 130 -6.39 -9.72 -2.63
C ALA A 130 -5.50 -9.98 -3.85
N VAL A 131 -4.95 -11.20 -3.94
CA VAL A 131 -4.15 -11.62 -5.09
C VAL A 131 -5.07 -12.02 -6.25
N ARG A 132 -4.88 -11.40 -7.41
CA ARG A 132 -5.61 -11.69 -8.64
C ARG A 132 -5.02 -12.87 -9.40
N GLY A 133 -3.69 -12.97 -9.41
CA GLY A 133 -2.97 -14.03 -10.11
C GLY A 133 -1.49 -14.07 -9.78
N VAL A 134 -0.86 -15.22 -10.01
CA VAL A 134 0.55 -15.47 -9.74
C VAL A 134 1.21 -16.14 -10.94
N LEU A 135 2.32 -15.59 -11.40
CA LEU A 135 3.21 -16.21 -12.37
C LEU A 135 4.49 -16.63 -11.68
N VAL A 136 4.83 -17.90 -11.77
CA VAL A 136 6.07 -18.47 -11.23
C VAL A 136 6.95 -18.93 -12.38
N ILE A 137 8.18 -18.45 -12.45
CA ILE A 137 9.20 -18.84 -13.41
C ILE A 137 10.29 -19.57 -12.62
N ALA A 138 10.41 -20.90 -12.80
CA ALA A 138 11.31 -21.73 -12.01
C ALA A 138 12.14 -22.67 -12.92
N GLU A 139 13.35 -23.00 -12.50
CA GLU A 139 14.18 -23.98 -13.22
C GLU A 139 13.48 -25.35 -13.31
N GLY A 140 12.87 -25.78 -12.19
CA GLY A 140 12.06 -27.00 -12.10
C GLY A 140 10.70 -26.93 -12.78
N GLY A 141 10.31 -25.78 -13.34
CA GLY A 141 9.01 -25.55 -14.00
C GLY A 141 8.76 -26.37 -15.26
N GLY A 142 9.65 -27.28 -15.62
CA GLY A 142 9.43 -28.30 -16.67
C GLY A 142 8.99 -29.65 -16.12
N ASN A 143 9.06 -29.89 -14.81
CA ASN A 143 8.68 -31.14 -14.17
C ASN A 143 7.21 -31.06 -13.69
N PRO A 144 6.31 -31.97 -14.12
CA PRO A 144 4.90 -31.93 -13.71
C PRO A 144 4.67 -32.03 -12.21
N VAL A 145 5.51 -32.78 -11.48
CA VAL A 145 5.41 -32.93 -10.01
C VAL A 145 5.75 -31.59 -9.34
N THR A 146 6.88 -31.00 -9.70
CA THR A 146 7.31 -29.69 -9.17
C THR A 146 6.28 -28.60 -9.49
N ILE A 147 5.69 -28.62 -10.68
CA ILE A 147 4.61 -27.65 -11.06
C ILE A 147 3.43 -27.81 -10.11
N GLN A 148 3.00 -29.04 -9.81
CA GLN A 148 1.87 -29.28 -8.92
C GLN A 148 2.19 -28.81 -7.50
N GLU A 149 3.37 -29.12 -6.97
CA GLU A 149 3.80 -28.70 -5.63
C GLU A 149 3.86 -27.18 -5.51
N ILE A 150 4.41 -26.49 -6.51
CA ILE A 150 4.40 -25.01 -6.57
C ILE A 150 2.97 -24.47 -6.56
N GLN A 151 2.08 -25.05 -7.37
CA GLN A 151 0.69 -24.59 -7.42
C GLN A 151 -0.01 -24.78 -6.08
N GLU A 152 0.16 -25.92 -5.42
CA GLU A 152 -0.42 -26.23 -4.11
C GLU A 152 0.11 -25.24 -3.04
N ALA A 153 1.40 -24.94 -3.04
CA ALA A 153 2.01 -23.98 -2.13
C ALA A 153 1.43 -22.57 -2.33
N VAL A 154 1.32 -22.11 -3.58
CA VAL A 154 0.75 -20.79 -3.90
C VAL A 154 -0.73 -20.72 -3.54
N MET A 155 -1.51 -21.78 -3.81
CA MET A 155 -2.92 -21.83 -3.43
C MET A 155 -3.11 -21.75 -1.90
N ALA A 156 -2.27 -22.45 -1.15
CA ALA A 156 -2.32 -22.43 0.32
C ALA A 156 -1.97 -21.06 0.91
N LEU A 157 -1.00 -20.34 0.32
CA LEU A 157 -0.55 -19.04 0.84
C LEU A 157 -1.50 -17.90 0.50
N PHE A 158 -2.03 -17.87 -0.72
CA PHE A 158 -2.80 -16.72 -1.23
C PHE A 158 -4.30 -16.98 -1.40
N GLN A 159 -4.77 -18.19 -1.12
CA GLN A 159 -6.18 -18.60 -1.30
C GLN A 159 -6.69 -18.34 -2.74
N VAL A 160 -5.81 -18.47 -3.72
CA VAL A 160 -6.14 -18.31 -5.14
C VAL A 160 -6.40 -19.68 -5.79
N GLY A 161 -7.33 -19.71 -6.74
CA GLY A 161 -7.59 -20.94 -7.50
C GLY A 161 -6.44 -21.29 -8.47
N ALA A 162 -6.26 -22.59 -8.76
CA ALA A 162 -5.22 -23.08 -9.67
C ALA A 162 -5.27 -22.44 -11.07
N ASN A 163 -6.46 -22.01 -11.53
CA ASN A 163 -6.65 -21.30 -12.80
C ASN A 163 -6.03 -19.91 -12.83
N LYS A 164 -5.67 -19.36 -11.68
CA LYS A 164 -5.02 -18.04 -11.53
C LYS A 164 -3.50 -18.16 -11.31
N ILE A 165 -2.96 -19.38 -11.33
CA ILE A 165 -1.55 -19.66 -11.12
C ILE A 165 -0.96 -20.25 -12.40
N LYS A 166 0.12 -19.65 -12.87
CA LYS A 166 0.87 -20.17 -14.00
C LYS A 166 2.31 -20.43 -13.60
N VAL A 167 2.75 -21.69 -13.74
CA VAL A 167 4.15 -22.04 -13.59
C VAL A 167 4.76 -22.28 -14.99
N VAL A 168 5.94 -21.73 -15.21
CA VAL A 168 6.69 -21.87 -16.46
C VAL A 168 8.16 -22.18 -16.17
N LYS A 169 8.77 -22.93 -17.07
CA LYS A 169 10.19 -23.25 -16.97
C LYS A 169 11.04 -22.02 -17.25
N MET A 170 12.04 -21.79 -16.40
CA MET A 170 13.10 -20.81 -16.63
C MET A 170 13.96 -21.23 -17.81
N LYS A 171 14.46 -20.26 -18.61
CA LYS A 171 15.39 -20.51 -19.73
C LYS A 171 16.79 -20.74 -19.24
#